data_a30dbd59892c95cf405253bff857ba68
#
_entry.id   a30dbd59892c95cf405253bff857ba68
#
_cell.length_a   1.000
_cell.length_b   1.000
_cell.length_c   1.000
_cell.angle_alpha   90.00
_cell.angle_beta   90.00
_cell.angle_gamma   90.00
#
_symmetry.space_group_name_H-M   'P 1'
#
loop_
_entity.id
_entity.type
_entity.pdbx_description
1 polymer ?
#
loop_
_entity_poly.entity_id
_entity_poly.type
_entity_poly.pdbx_seq_one_letter_code
_entity_poly.pdbx_strand_id
1 'polypeptide(L)'
;MKKLALLLAALGVMSATTFAAESALRITNVGQEVEIENESGGSNIGESVYFGTSVGLAYKDWTFGVIGAKRWNVDTDDVDSVTGRVVLDAWKHYDNYKLGFRFRSEKDYDRYYARGAWNHGMFWGSADLWYEAKSGKDVKGNDKNDTWRGEIFPIGVQYNGIKLGWFVDAEIVSGSVADGYREQNFEHQLRLYAPLYKGEKLTLTTQIRHTLTVDDKFNKENVSKESRYEDFGRTRVYLESDYKVNEALNVYLKYGYEFREKEYVANGKSDENKNYFGDLIFGWNYKF
;
A
#
# COMPACT_ATOMS: atom_id res chain seq x y z
N MET A 1 18.87 15.00 -2.01
CA MET A 1 18.48 15.90 -0.94
C MET A 1 18.23 17.35 -1.38
N LYS A 2 19.15 18.02 -2.11
CA LYS A 2 18.93 19.42 -2.57
C LYS A 2 17.65 19.62 -3.42
N LYS A 3 17.28 18.67 -4.29
CA LYS A 3 16.07 18.76 -5.15
C LYS A 3 14.77 18.62 -4.36
N LEU A 4 14.73 17.81 -3.30
CA LEU A 4 13.57 17.66 -2.43
C LEU A 4 13.37 18.90 -1.54
N ALA A 5 14.45 19.47 -1.02
CA ALA A 5 14.42 20.71 -0.26
C ALA A 5 13.95 21.90 -1.11
N LEU A 6 14.31 21.94 -2.39
CA LEU A 6 13.83 22.95 -3.34
C LEU A 6 12.33 22.79 -3.63
N LEU A 7 11.85 21.55 -3.78
CA LEU A 7 10.42 21.27 -3.99
C LEU A 7 9.60 21.67 -2.76
N LEU A 8 10.07 21.34 -1.56
CA LEU A 8 9.44 21.73 -0.30
C LEU A 8 9.49 23.24 -0.06
N ALA A 9 10.59 23.92 -0.42
CA ALA A 9 10.71 25.37 -0.36
C ALA A 9 9.79 26.06 -1.39
N ALA A 10 9.67 25.54 -2.61
CA ALA A 10 8.75 26.06 -3.62
C ALA A 10 7.28 25.89 -3.21
N LEU A 11 6.91 24.77 -2.58
CA LEU A 11 5.57 24.55 -2.01
C LEU A 11 5.31 25.46 -0.81
N GLY A 12 6.31 25.73 0.01
CA GLY A 12 6.22 26.67 1.15
C GLY A 12 5.98 28.12 0.71
N VAL A 13 6.60 28.56 -0.39
CA VAL A 13 6.40 29.91 -0.95
C VAL A 13 5.00 30.07 -1.56
N MET A 14 4.45 29.01 -2.20
CA MET A 14 3.09 29.05 -2.74
C MET A 14 2.01 29.10 -1.64
N SER A 15 2.27 28.57 -0.46
CA SER A 15 1.31 28.60 0.66
C SER A 15 1.13 29.97 1.29
N ALA A 16 2.16 30.84 1.24
CA ALA A 16 2.10 32.16 1.85
C ALA A 16 1.22 33.16 1.07
N THR A 17 0.87 32.86 -0.18
CA THR A 17 0.16 33.82 -1.07
C THR A 17 -1.31 33.45 -1.32
N THR A 18 -1.85 32.35 -0.79
CA THR A 18 -3.10 31.76 -1.27
C THR A 18 -4.27 31.75 -0.28
N PHE A 19 -4.22 32.48 0.81
CA PHE A 19 -5.32 32.55 1.81
C PHE A 19 -6.58 33.31 1.37
N ALA A 20 -6.68 33.75 0.14
CA ALA A 20 -7.72 34.74 -0.23
C ALA A 20 -8.74 34.31 -1.30
N ALA A 21 -8.71 33.13 -1.89
CA ALA A 21 -9.72 32.76 -2.88
C ALA A 21 -10.05 31.24 -2.87
N GLU A 22 -11.35 30.91 -2.82
CA GLU A 22 -11.87 29.51 -2.99
C GLU A 22 -11.41 28.81 -4.29
N SER A 23 -10.85 29.56 -5.23
CA SER A 23 -10.34 29.07 -6.53
C SER A 23 -8.84 28.86 -6.58
N ALA A 24 -8.10 29.01 -5.46
CA ALA A 24 -6.65 28.83 -5.44
C ALA A 24 -6.25 27.42 -5.00
N LEU A 25 -5.12 26.94 -5.53
CA LEU A 25 -4.47 25.72 -5.03
C LEU A 25 -4.01 25.95 -3.59
N ARG A 26 -4.42 25.09 -2.67
CA ARG A 26 -4.07 25.18 -1.25
C ARG A 26 -3.40 23.92 -0.73
N ILE A 27 -2.48 24.07 0.20
CA ILE A 27 -1.96 22.94 0.99
C ILE A 27 -3.04 22.55 2.00
N THR A 28 -3.34 21.27 2.09
CA THR A 28 -4.32 20.74 3.04
C THR A 28 -3.67 20.07 4.23
N ASN A 29 -2.53 19.42 4.00
CA ASN A 29 -1.81 18.74 5.05
C ASN A 29 -0.35 18.48 4.68
N VAL A 30 0.46 18.26 5.70
CA VAL A 30 1.82 17.76 5.63
C VAL A 30 1.98 16.65 6.65
N GLY A 31 2.68 15.57 6.33
CA GLY A 31 2.91 14.46 7.26
C GLY A 31 4.23 13.74 7.02
N GLN A 32 4.62 12.97 8.03
CA GLN A 32 5.74 12.03 7.94
C GLN A 32 5.33 10.68 8.51
N GLU A 33 5.89 9.65 7.94
CA GLU A 33 5.62 8.26 8.29
C GLU A 33 6.91 7.45 8.31
N VAL A 34 7.02 6.56 9.28
CA VAL A 34 8.01 5.49 9.33
C VAL A 34 7.25 4.18 9.31
N GLU A 35 7.61 3.30 8.40
CA GLU A 35 7.11 1.94 8.30
C GLU A 35 8.29 0.98 8.50
N ILE A 36 8.10 0.00 9.35
CA ILE A 36 9.09 -1.03 9.69
C ILE A 36 8.45 -2.37 9.35
N GLU A 37 8.97 -3.04 8.34
CA GLU A 37 8.49 -4.34 7.88
C GLU A 37 9.48 -5.44 8.23
N ASN A 38 8.96 -6.59 8.61
CA ASN A 38 9.69 -7.84 8.75
C ASN A 38 9.02 -8.88 7.82
N GLU A 39 9.70 -9.26 6.77
CA GLU A 39 9.15 -10.11 5.70
C GLU A 39 9.55 -11.58 5.86
N SER A 40 10.67 -11.88 6.50
CA SER A 40 11.20 -13.24 6.56
C SER A 40 10.63 -14.11 7.68
N GLY A 41 9.96 -13.49 8.66
CA GLY A 41 9.54 -14.17 9.89
C GLY A 41 10.71 -14.55 10.81
N GLY A 42 11.89 -14.02 10.54
CA GLY A 42 13.08 -14.17 11.38
C GLY A 42 13.00 -13.37 12.68
N SER A 43 14.02 -13.49 13.50
CA SER A 43 14.13 -12.76 14.78
C SER A 43 14.51 -11.29 14.62
N ASN A 44 14.85 -10.84 13.42
CA ASN A 44 15.29 -9.47 13.15
C ASN A 44 14.11 -8.54 13.10
N ILE A 45 14.11 -7.52 13.95
CA ILE A 45 13.12 -6.44 13.88
C ILE A 45 13.59 -5.49 12.78
N GLY A 46 12.76 -5.38 11.70
CA GLY A 46 12.98 -4.34 10.72
C GLY A 46 13.91 -4.68 9.57
N GLU A 47 13.62 -5.75 8.82
CA GLU A 47 14.33 -6.04 7.57
C GLU A 47 14.19 -4.92 6.54
N SER A 48 13.09 -4.18 6.58
CA SER A 48 12.82 -3.04 5.72
C SER A 48 12.33 -1.87 6.55
N VAL A 49 13.01 -0.74 6.43
CA VAL A 49 12.60 0.52 7.04
C VAL A 49 12.31 1.53 5.94
N TYR A 50 11.13 2.09 5.97
CA TYR A 50 10.66 3.13 5.06
C TYR A 50 10.44 4.43 5.83
N PHE A 51 10.90 5.55 5.29
CA PHE A 51 10.61 6.88 5.78
C PHE A 51 10.05 7.74 4.65
N GLY A 52 8.87 8.27 4.85
CA GLY A 52 8.17 9.10 3.89
C GLY A 52 7.77 10.47 4.43
N THR A 53 7.79 11.46 3.55
CA THR A 53 7.20 12.78 3.79
C THR A 53 6.13 13.01 2.74
N SER A 54 4.94 13.42 3.16
CA SER A 54 3.78 13.64 2.31
C SER A 54 3.30 15.09 2.39
N VAL A 55 2.79 15.58 1.26
CA VAL A 55 2.10 16.88 1.14
C VAL A 55 0.79 16.65 0.41
N GLY A 56 -0.31 17.08 1.01
CA GLY A 56 -1.63 17.11 0.40
C GLY A 56 -1.98 18.51 -0.11
N LEU A 57 -2.62 18.55 -1.27
CA LEU A 57 -3.07 19.77 -1.92
C LEU A 57 -4.54 19.63 -2.32
N ALA A 58 -5.27 20.74 -2.42
CA ALA A 58 -6.63 20.75 -2.96
C ALA A 58 -6.85 21.94 -3.90
N TYR A 59 -7.65 21.71 -4.94
CA TYR A 59 -8.12 22.73 -5.87
C TYR A 59 -9.52 22.37 -6.34
N LYS A 60 -10.52 23.15 -5.95
CA LYS A 60 -11.94 22.86 -6.22
C LYS A 60 -12.29 21.43 -5.77
N ASP A 61 -12.81 20.63 -6.69
CA ASP A 61 -13.18 19.21 -6.52
C ASP A 61 -12.00 18.23 -6.72
N TRP A 62 -10.78 18.74 -6.84
CA TRP A 62 -9.57 17.94 -6.95
C TRP A 62 -8.77 17.92 -5.66
N THR A 63 -8.20 16.76 -5.34
CA THR A 63 -7.13 16.64 -4.34
C THR A 63 -5.89 16.00 -4.97
N PHE A 64 -4.73 16.46 -4.53
CA PHE A 64 -3.45 15.95 -5.00
C PHE A 64 -2.59 15.54 -3.81
N GLY A 65 -1.74 14.55 -4.02
CA GLY A 65 -0.76 14.07 -3.06
C GLY A 65 0.62 13.99 -3.68
N VAL A 66 1.62 14.39 -2.92
CA VAL A 66 3.03 14.20 -3.27
C VAL A 66 3.71 13.50 -2.10
N ILE A 67 4.38 12.38 -2.37
CA ILE A 67 5.16 11.67 -1.36
C ILE A 67 6.58 11.52 -1.88
N GLY A 68 7.54 11.92 -1.08
CA GLY A 68 8.95 11.62 -1.26
C GLY A 68 9.42 10.71 -0.14
N ALA A 69 10.03 9.59 -0.48
CA ALA A 69 10.40 8.61 0.53
C ALA A 69 11.72 7.91 0.23
N LYS A 70 12.24 7.26 1.26
CA LYS A 70 13.46 6.46 1.22
C LYS A 70 13.21 5.13 1.93
N ARG A 71 13.76 4.07 1.39
CA ARG A 71 13.74 2.73 1.98
C ARG A 71 15.17 2.23 2.21
N TRP A 72 15.35 1.55 3.32
CA TRP A 72 16.58 0.84 3.71
C TRP A 72 16.24 -0.61 4.03
N ASN A 73 17.17 -1.50 3.72
CA ASN A 73 17.21 -2.81 4.35
C ASN A 73 18.08 -2.68 5.60
N VAL A 74 17.61 -3.24 6.70
CA VAL A 74 18.30 -3.20 7.99
C VAL A 74 18.56 -4.63 8.41
N ASP A 75 19.81 -5.01 8.47
CA ASP A 75 20.26 -6.24 9.10
C ASP A 75 20.96 -5.91 10.43
N THR A 76 21.19 -6.90 11.28
CA THR A 76 21.84 -6.74 12.60
C THR A 76 23.17 -6.02 12.53
N ASP A 77 23.90 -6.17 11.44
CA ASP A 77 25.26 -5.66 11.28
C ASP A 77 25.42 -4.61 10.17
N ASP A 78 24.36 -4.31 9.39
CA ASP A 78 24.44 -3.40 8.25
C ASP A 78 23.13 -2.69 7.93
N VAL A 79 23.23 -1.51 7.35
CA VAL A 79 22.09 -0.69 6.87
C VAL A 79 22.31 -0.29 5.43
N ASP A 80 21.64 -0.98 4.53
CA ASP A 80 21.73 -0.73 3.11
C ASP A 80 20.63 0.21 2.60
N SER A 81 21.04 1.22 1.85
CA SER A 81 20.12 2.10 1.12
C SER A 81 19.59 1.40 -0.13
N VAL A 82 18.31 1.02 -0.13
CA VAL A 82 17.72 0.26 -1.24
C VAL A 82 17.20 1.16 -2.34
N THR A 83 16.24 2.05 -2.05
CA THR A 83 15.57 2.85 -3.08
C THR A 83 15.04 4.17 -2.55
N GLY A 84 14.95 5.17 -3.46
CA GLY A 84 14.08 6.31 -3.26
C GLY A 84 12.73 6.06 -3.92
N ARG A 85 11.66 6.60 -3.36
CA ARG A 85 10.29 6.52 -3.90
C ARG A 85 9.73 7.92 -4.09
N VAL A 86 9.10 8.14 -5.22
CA VAL A 86 8.28 9.32 -5.47
C VAL A 86 6.86 8.84 -5.83
N VAL A 87 5.86 9.45 -5.21
CA VAL A 87 4.45 9.19 -5.56
C VAL A 87 3.78 10.52 -5.85
N LEU A 88 3.08 10.58 -6.97
CA LEU A 88 2.19 11.66 -7.34
C LEU A 88 0.77 11.10 -7.44
N ASP A 89 -0.17 11.72 -6.76
CA ASP A 89 -1.56 11.26 -6.67
C ASP A 89 -2.50 12.41 -7.04
N ALA A 90 -3.55 12.10 -7.78
CA ALA A 90 -4.60 13.07 -8.13
C ALA A 90 -5.96 12.37 -8.08
N TRP A 91 -6.95 13.02 -7.44
CA TRP A 91 -8.31 12.55 -7.36
C TRP A 91 -9.28 13.66 -7.74
N LYS A 92 -10.22 13.36 -8.60
CA LYS A 92 -11.42 14.16 -8.82
C LYS A 92 -12.58 13.57 -8.03
N HIS A 93 -13.21 14.41 -7.21
CA HIS A 93 -14.32 14.02 -6.35
C HIS A 93 -15.65 14.35 -7.01
N TYR A 94 -16.60 13.44 -6.86
CA TYR A 94 -18.00 13.56 -7.22
C TYR A 94 -18.84 13.16 -6.00
N ASP A 95 -20.15 13.28 -6.07
CA ASP A 95 -21.03 13.07 -4.91
C ASP A 95 -20.85 11.67 -4.26
N ASN A 96 -20.91 10.61 -5.07
CA ASN A 96 -20.90 9.24 -4.57
C ASN A 96 -19.68 8.41 -5.04
N TYR A 97 -18.79 9.02 -5.81
CA TYR A 97 -17.59 8.35 -6.31
C TYR A 97 -16.46 9.34 -6.51
N LYS A 98 -15.27 8.80 -6.64
CA LYS A 98 -14.08 9.56 -7.06
C LYS A 98 -13.28 8.73 -8.04
N LEU A 99 -12.65 9.42 -8.98
CA LEU A 99 -11.73 8.86 -9.96
C LEU A 99 -10.36 9.49 -9.77
N GLY A 100 -9.33 8.72 -9.97
CA GLY A 100 -7.98 9.19 -9.72
C GLY A 100 -6.94 8.55 -10.61
N PHE A 101 -5.79 9.18 -10.58
CA PHE A 101 -4.57 8.69 -11.19
C PHE A 101 -3.46 8.75 -10.15
N ARG A 102 -2.55 7.76 -10.17
CA ARG A 102 -1.31 7.76 -9.39
C ARG A 102 -0.14 7.39 -10.28
N PHE A 103 0.96 8.08 -10.08
CA PHE A 103 2.27 7.68 -10.57
C PHE A 103 3.16 7.35 -9.37
N ARG A 104 3.85 6.24 -9.41
CA ARG A 104 4.85 5.86 -8.42
C ARG A 104 6.11 5.42 -9.13
N SER A 105 7.25 5.99 -8.75
CA SER A 105 8.56 5.67 -9.30
C SER A 105 9.50 5.23 -8.19
N GLU A 106 10.19 4.14 -8.44
CA GLU A 106 11.27 3.58 -7.62
C GLU A 106 12.45 3.18 -8.53
N LYS A 107 13.54 2.72 -7.94
CA LYS A 107 14.73 2.30 -8.67
C LYS A 107 14.46 1.21 -9.71
N ASP A 108 13.60 0.24 -9.36
CA ASP A 108 13.43 -1.00 -10.10
C ASP A 108 12.14 -1.03 -10.94
N TYR A 109 11.26 -0.04 -10.79
CA TYR A 109 10.01 0.04 -11.53
C TYR A 109 9.36 1.42 -11.50
N ASP A 110 8.51 1.67 -12.49
CA ASP A 110 7.52 2.72 -12.52
C ASP A 110 6.12 2.11 -12.57
N ARG A 111 5.17 2.69 -11.80
CA ARG A 111 3.76 2.26 -11.76
C ARG A 111 2.84 3.39 -12.18
N TYR A 112 1.92 3.06 -13.06
CA TYR A 112 0.91 3.97 -13.60
C TYR A 112 -0.47 3.45 -13.21
N TYR A 113 -1.18 4.17 -12.35
CA TYR A 113 -2.43 3.71 -11.76
C TYR A 113 -3.63 4.44 -12.35
N ALA A 114 -4.68 3.69 -12.67
CA ALA A 114 -6.04 4.17 -12.76
C ALA A 114 -6.78 3.77 -11.48
N ARG A 115 -7.46 4.72 -10.85
CA ARG A 115 -8.03 4.53 -9.52
C ARG A 115 -9.48 4.96 -9.48
N GLY A 116 -10.29 4.25 -8.72
CA GLY A 116 -11.68 4.59 -8.49
C GLY A 116 -12.14 4.17 -7.11
N ALA A 117 -13.08 4.91 -6.53
CA ALA A 117 -13.77 4.49 -5.32
C ALA A 117 -15.21 5.03 -5.35
N TRP A 118 -16.14 4.27 -4.80
CA TRP A 118 -17.54 4.63 -4.73
C TRP A 118 -18.16 4.26 -3.39
N ASN A 119 -19.20 4.98 -3.02
CA ASN A 119 -19.97 4.73 -1.80
C ASN A 119 -21.43 5.11 -2.08
N HIS A 120 -22.35 4.17 -1.92
CA HIS A 120 -23.76 4.38 -2.11
C HIS A 120 -24.56 3.71 -0.98
N GLY A 121 -25.03 4.51 -0.02
CA GLY A 121 -25.73 4.02 1.16
C GLY A 121 -24.82 3.11 1.99
N MET A 122 -25.24 1.87 2.17
CA MET A 122 -24.47 0.87 2.92
C MET A 122 -23.43 0.14 2.06
N PHE A 123 -23.42 0.33 0.74
CA PHE A 123 -22.51 -0.35 -0.17
C PHE A 123 -21.34 0.54 -0.54
N TRP A 124 -20.17 -0.04 -0.69
CA TRP A 124 -18.94 0.64 -1.09
C TRP A 124 -18.05 -0.27 -1.93
N GLY A 125 -17.12 0.34 -2.65
CA GLY A 125 -16.13 -0.38 -3.41
C GLY A 125 -14.99 0.54 -3.85
N SER A 126 -13.91 -0.06 -4.33
CA SER A 126 -12.78 0.65 -4.93
C SER A 126 -11.99 -0.23 -5.87
N ALA A 127 -11.23 0.39 -6.74
CA ALA A 127 -10.27 -0.27 -7.60
C ALA A 127 -9.03 0.60 -7.77
N ASP A 128 -7.87 0.03 -7.55
CA ASP A 128 -6.58 0.53 -7.96
C ASP A 128 -6.02 -0.46 -8.98
N LEU A 129 -5.94 -0.06 -10.24
CA LEU A 129 -5.42 -0.86 -11.34
C LEU A 129 -4.16 -0.21 -11.86
N TRP A 130 -3.08 -0.97 -12.02
CA TRP A 130 -1.84 -0.36 -12.50
C TRP A 130 -1.04 -1.26 -13.43
N TYR A 131 -0.32 -0.59 -14.30
CA TYR A 131 0.76 -1.17 -15.07
C TYR A 131 2.08 -0.89 -14.33
N GLU A 132 2.87 -1.92 -14.11
CA GLU A 132 4.21 -1.84 -13.51
C GLU A 132 5.24 -2.11 -14.59
N ALA A 133 5.89 -1.04 -15.04
CA ALA A 133 7.03 -1.10 -15.94
C ALA A 133 8.29 -1.39 -15.12
N LYS A 134 8.82 -2.61 -15.22
CA LYS A 134 10.00 -3.05 -14.48
C LYS A 134 11.28 -2.69 -15.23
N SER A 135 12.28 -2.21 -14.50
CA SER A 135 13.62 -1.95 -15.03
C SER A 135 14.62 -3.01 -14.56
N GLY A 136 15.71 -3.12 -15.33
CA GLY A 136 16.81 -4.04 -15.00
C GLY A 136 16.63 -5.45 -15.56
N LYS A 137 17.58 -6.29 -15.22
CA LYS A 137 17.69 -7.67 -15.70
C LYS A 137 17.30 -8.66 -14.61
N ASP A 138 16.81 -9.82 -15.02
CA ASP A 138 16.65 -10.98 -14.16
C ASP A 138 18.00 -11.65 -13.86
N VAL A 139 18.00 -12.69 -13.04
CA VAL A 139 19.22 -13.45 -12.69
C VAL A 139 19.87 -14.15 -13.88
N LYS A 140 19.18 -14.27 -15.01
CA LYS A 140 19.67 -14.86 -16.26
C LYS A 140 20.13 -13.81 -17.27
N GLY A 141 20.01 -12.50 -16.94
CA GLY A 141 20.38 -11.39 -17.79
C GLY A 141 19.31 -10.97 -18.79
N ASN A 142 18.08 -11.49 -18.73
CA ASN A 142 16.95 -11.06 -19.55
C ASN A 142 16.28 -9.83 -18.92
N ASP A 143 15.56 -9.04 -19.73
CA ASP A 143 14.74 -7.96 -19.20
C ASP A 143 13.63 -8.53 -18.30
N LYS A 144 13.38 -7.89 -17.15
CA LYS A 144 12.28 -8.27 -16.25
C LYS A 144 10.95 -8.01 -16.96
N ASN A 145 10.03 -8.95 -16.85
CA ASN A 145 8.69 -8.78 -17.40
C ASN A 145 7.91 -7.74 -16.62
N ASP A 146 7.23 -6.87 -17.36
CA ASP A 146 6.26 -5.93 -16.80
C ASP A 146 5.04 -6.68 -16.26
N THR A 147 4.26 -6.04 -15.40
CA THR A 147 3.07 -6.66 -14.82
C THR A 147 1.87 -5.71 -14.82
N TRP A 148 0.70 -6.26 -15.09
CA TRP A 148 -0.58 -5.65 -14.75
C TRP A 148 -0.97 -6.10 -13.35
N ARG A 149 -1.39 -5.16 -12.52
CA ARG A 149 -1.83 -5.46 -11.15
C ARG A 149 -3.11 -4.74 -10.82
N GLY A 150 -3.86 -5.28 -9.86
CA GLY A 150 -5.08 -4.68 -9.37
C GLY A 150 -5.33 -5.02 -7.91
N GLU A 151 -5.69 -4.00 -7.14
CA GLU A 151 -6.25 -4.13 -5.80
C GLU A 151 -7.69 -3.64 -5.85
N ILE A 152 -8.65 -4.55 -5.76
CA ILE A 152 -10.04 -4.27 -6.04
C ILE A 152 -10.92 -4.69 -4.85
N PHE A 153 -11.82 -3.80 -4.44
CA PHE A 153 -13.00 -4.15 -3.65
C PHE A 153 -14.22 -4.09 -4.57
N PRO A 154 -14.59 -5.21 -5.22
CA PRO A 154 -15.75 -5.22 -6.11
C PRO A 154 -17.02 -4.80 -5.40
N ILE A 155 -17.17 -5.22 -4.14
CA ILE A 155 -18.27 -4.84 -3.26
C ILE A 155 -17.87 -4.97 -1.79
N GLY A 156 -18.37 -4.05 -1.00
CA GLY A 156 -18.33 -4.08 0.45
C GLY A 156 -19.62 -3.55 1.04
N VAL A 157 -19.86 -3.90 2.29
CA VAL A 157 -20.97 -3.39 3.10
C VAL A 157 -20.43 -2.64 4.30
N GLN A 158 -21.14 -1.59 4.72
CA GLN A 158 -20.81 -0.81 5.91
C GLN A 158 -22.06 -0.54 6.75
N TYR A 159 -21.92 -0.71 8.04
CA TYR A 159 -22.98 -0.42 9.01
C TYR A 159 -22.37 -0.07 10.37
N ASN A 160 -22.84 1.02 10.98
CA ASN A 160 -22.38 1.50 12.31
C ASN A 160 -20.85 1.57 12.47
N GLY A 161 -20.16 2.02 11.41
CA GLY A 161 -18.69 2.15 11.42
C GLY A 161 -17.92 0.86 11.12
N ILE A 162 -18.58 -0.28 11.10
CA ILE A 162 -17.99 -1.56 10.65
C ILE A 162 -18.08 -1.63 9.14
N LYS A 163 -16.97 -2.04 8.50
CA LYS A 163 -16.92 -2.30 7.06
C LYS A 163 -16.44 -3.71 6.82
N LEU A 164 -17.12 -4.40 5.93
CA LEU A 164 -16.74 -5.71 5.43
C LEU A 164 -16.67 -5.62 3.92
N GLY A 165 -15.58 -6.09 3.31
CA GLY A 165 -15.39 -6.05 1.87
C GLY A 165 -14.76 -7.33 1.33
N TRP A 166 -15.22 -7.75 0.17
CA TRP A 166 -14.50 -8.72 -0.64
C TRP A 166 -13.40 -7.99 -1.38
N PHE A 167 -12.16 -8.46 -1.22
CA PHE A 167 -10.98 -7.88 -1.84
C PHE A 167 -10.34 -8.90 -2.79
N VAL A 168 -9.88 -8.41 -3.92
CA VAL A 168 -9.13 -9.19 -4.91
C VAL A 168 -7.80 -8.49 -5.15
N ASP A 169 -6.70 -9.22 -4.94
CA ASP A 169 -5.37 -8.86 -5.41
C ASP A 169 -5.09 -9.64 -6.69
N ALA A 170 -4.83 -8.93 -7.77
CA ALA A 170 -4.62 -9.51 -9.09
C ALA A 170 -3.24 -9.14 -9.62
N GLU A 171 -2.53 -10.13 -10.16
CA GLU A 171 -1.27 -9.93 -10.88
C GLU A 171 -1.28 -10.72 -12.19
N ILE A 172 -0.95 -10.08 -13.31
CA ILE A 172 -0.82 -10.71 -14.61
C ILE A 172 0.50 -10.24 -15.22
N VAL A 173 1.40 -11.17 -15.49
CA VAL A 173 2.69 -10.89 -16.13
C VAL A 173 2.48 -10.60 -17.61
N SER A 174 3.08 -9.51 -18.11
CA SER A 174 3.05 -9.11 -19.51
C SER A 174 4.20 -9.76 -20.27
N GLY A 175 3.90 -10.39 -21.41
CA GLY A 175 4.89 -11.05 -22.25
C GLY A 175 5.09 -12.52 -21.93
N SER A 176 6.17 -13.10 -22.47
CA SER A 176 6.47 -14.52 -22.27
C SER A 176 7.11 -14.76 -20.92
N VAL A 177 6.56 -15.67 -20.18
CA VAL A 177 7.06 -16.10 -18.88
C VAL A 177 7.89 -17.39 -19.07
N ALA A 178 9.03 -17.49 -18.40
CA ALA A 178 9.86 -18.69 -18.45
C ALA A 178 9.14 -19.89 -17.81
N ASP A 179 9.53 -21.09 -18.23
CA ASP A 179 8.97 -22.32 -17.72
C ASP A 179 9.10 -22.41 -16.19
N GLY A 180 7.99 -22.73 -15.52
CA GLY A 180 7.92 -22.89 -14.08
C GLY A 180 7.73 -21.58 -13.30
N TYR A 181 7.62 -20.44 -13.96
CA TYR A 181 7.30 -19.17 -13.30
C TYR A 181 5.82 -18.83 -13.42
N ARG A 182 5.33 -18.04 -12.46
CA ARG A 182 3.94 -17.63 -12.38
C ARG A 182 3.59 -16.61 -13.47
N GLU A 183 2.51 -16.87 -14.22
CA GLU A 183 1.93 -15.98 -15.23
C GLU A 183 0.87 -15.07 -14.64
N GLN A 184 0.06 -15.59 -13.71
CA GLN A 184 -1.03 -14.87 -13.07
C GLN A 184 -1.19 -15.33 -11.63
N ASN A 185 -1.72 -14.41 -10.81
CA ASN A 185 -2.16 -14.67 -9.45
C ASN A 185 -3.42 -13.88 -9.17
N PHE A 186 -4.41 -14.52 -8.58
CA PHE A 186 -5.59 -13.88 -8.04
C PHE A 186 -5.79 -14.36 -6.61
N GLU A 187 -5.58 -13.46 -5.65
CA GLU A 187 -5.85 -13.73 -4.23
C GLU A 187 -7.16 -13.08 -3.83
N HIS A 188 -8.10 -13.86 -3.34
CA HIS A 188 -9.38 -13.41 -2.83
C HIS A 188 -9.33 -13.33 -1.31
N GLN A 189 -9.65 -12.18 -0.73
CA GLN A 189 -9.63 -11.94 0.70
C GLN A 189 -10.98 -11.40 1.18
N LEU A 190 -11.32 -11.74 2.41
CA LEU A 190 -12.33 -11.02 3.18
C LEU A 190 -11.61 -10.01 4.07
N ARG A 191 -12.00 -8.75 4.01
CA ARG A 191 -11.40 -7.69 4.84
C ARG A 191 -12.45 -7.03 5.71
N LEU A 192 -12.24 -7.10 7.02
CA LEU A 192 -13.05 -6.46 8.05
C LEU A 192 -12.32 -5.24 8.62
N TYR A 193 -13.04 -4.14 8.77
CA TYR A 193 -12.59 -2.94 9.47
C TYR A 193 -13.61 -2.61 10.55
N ALA A 194 -13.18 -2.49 11.79
CA ALA A 194 -14.08 -2.24 12.91
C ALA A 194 -13.49 -1.25 13.91
N PRO A 195 -14.28 -0.28 14.42
CA PRO A 195 -13.87 0.54 15.53
C PRO A 195 -13.88 -0.29 16.81
N LEU A 196 -12.79 -0.23 17.59
CA LEU A 196 -12.67 -0.84 18.91
C LEU A 196 -12.98 0.18 20.01
N TYR A 197 -12.57 1.44 19.79
CA TYR A 197 -12.79 2.54 20.70
C TYR A 197 -12.85 3.85 19.93
N LYS A 198 -13.76 4.75 20.33
CA LYS A 198 -13.90 6.09 19.77
C LYS A 198 -14.14 7.09 20.89
N GLY A 199 -13.06 7.74 21.33
CA GLY A 199 -13.09 8.85 22.29
C GLY A 199 -12.89 10.20 21.58
N GLU A 200 -12.80 11.29 22.37
CA GLU A 200 -12.59 12.65 21.82
C GLU A 200 -11.25 12.79 21.12
N LYS A 201 -10.19 12.22 21.72
CA LYS A 201 -8.81 12.35 21.21
C LYS A 201 -8.25 11.04 20.65
N LEU A 202 -8.66 9.90 21.17
CA LEU A 202 -8.17 8.59 20.78
C LEU A 202 -9.24 7.81 20.03
N THR A 203 -8.85 7.28 18.87
CA THR A 203 -9.63 6.28 18.13
C THR A 203 -8.78 5.03 17.99
N LEU A 204 -9.34 3.86 18.33
CA LEU A 204 -8.73 2.55 18.07
C LEU A 204 -9.59 1.82 17.04
N THR A 205 -8.95 1.28 16.03
CA THR A 205 -9.59 0.46 14.99
C THR A 205 -8.83 -0.83 14.78
N THR A 206 -9.50 -1.85 14.31
CA THR A 206 -8.86 -3.08 13.84
C THR A 206 -9.20 -3.33 12.39
N GLN A 207 -8.24 -3.93 11.68
CA GLN A 207 -8.44 -4.47 10.36
C GLN A 207 -8.05 -5.93 10.37
N ILE A 208 -8.90 -6.79 9.83
CA ILE A 208 -8.60 -8.20 9.62
C ILE A 208 -8.64 -8.47 8.11
N ARG A 209 -7.59 -9.10 7.60
CA ARG A 209 -7.48 -9.57 6.22
C ARG A 209 -7.34 -11.08 6.26
N HIS A 210 -8.26 -11.79 5.63
CA HIS A 210 -8.25 -13.25 5.60
C HIS A 210 -8.33 -13.73 4.15
N THR A 211 -7.36 -14.52 3.73
CA THR A 211 -7.33 -15.13 2.40
C THR A 211 -8.37 -16.24 2.33
N LEU A 212 -9.25 -16.17 1.33
CA LEU A 212 -10.27 -17.17 1.07
C LEU A 212 -9.78 -18.21 0.07
N THR A 213 -9.19 -17.74 -1.02
CA THR A 213 -8.65 -18.61 -2.07
C THR A 213 -7.56 -17.89 -2.85
N VAL A 214 -6.66 -18.68 -3.41
CA VAL A 214 -5.59 -18.23 -4.30
C VAL A 214 -5.68 -19.01 -5.59
N ASP A 215 -5.78 -18.31 -6.71
CA ASP A 215 -5.81 -18.89 -8.06
C ASP A 215 -4.54 -18.45 -8.80
N ASP A 216 -3.60 -19.38 -8.92
CA ASP A 216 -2.33 -19.20 -9.57
C ASP A 216 -2.28 -19.95 -10.91
N LYS A 217 -1.69 -19.32 -11.91
CA LYS A 217 -1.34 -19.98 -13.16
C LYS A 217 0.15 -19.88 -13.44
N PHE A 218 0.78 -21.02 -13.64
CA PHE A 218 2.19 -21.14 -13.99
C PHE A 218 2.39 -21.56 -15.44
N ASN A 219 3.48 -21.07 -16.03
CA ASN A 219 3.92 -21.62 -17.32
C ASN A 219 4.60 -22.96 -17.08
N LYS A 220 3.92 -24.09 -17.38
CA LYS A 220 4.30 -25.49 -17.11
C LYS A 220 4.37 -25.81 -15.59
N GLU A 221 3.30 -26.37 -15.07
CA GLU A 221 3.01 -26.59 -13.64
C GLU A 221 4.07 -27.35 -12.83
N ASN A 222 4.85 -28.21 -13.44
CA ASN A 222 5.73 -29.13 -12.68
C ASN A 222 7.14 -28.59 -12.39
N VAL A 223 7.42 -27.33 -12.66
CA VAL A 223 8.79 -26.76 -12.60
C VAL A 223 8.90 -25.52 -11.73
N SER A 224 7.81 -25.04 -11.17
CA SER A 224 7.81 -23.82 -10.36
C SER A 224 8.66 -23.96 -9.09
N LYS A 225 9.46 -22.94 -8.83
CA LYS A 225 10.23 -22.78 -7.59
C LYS A 225 9.67 -21.71 -6.68
N GLU A 226 8.54 -21.11 -7.07
CA GLU A 226 7.91 -20.04 -6.30
C GLU A 226 7.05 -20.59 -5.18
N SER A 227 7.07 -19.91 -4.05
CA SER A 227 6.14 -20.16 -2.96
C SER A 227 4.85 -19.38 -3.18
N ARG A 228 3.72 -19.97 -2.84
CA ARG A 228 2.42 -19.31 -2.84
C ARG A 228 1.72 -19.51 -1.50
N TYR A 229 0.72 -18.69 -1.22
CA TYR A 229 -0.19 -18.96 -0.11
C TYR A 229 -1.20 -20.01 -0.54
N GLU A 230 -1.51 -20.93 0.38
CA GLU A 230 -2.65 -21.83 0.21
C GLU A 230 -3.98 -21.11 0.51
N ASP A 231 -5.09 -21.74 0.09
CA ASP A 231 -6.43 -21.30 0.49
C ASP A 231 -6.53 -21.30 2.01
N PHE A 232 -7.10 -20.22 2.56
CA PHE A 232 -7.17 -19.96 3.99
C PHE A 232 -5.83 -19.87 4.74
N GLY A 233 -4.71 -19.97 4.04
CA GLY A 233 -3.36 -20.03 4.62
C GLY A 233 -2.80 -18.68 5.08
N ARG A 234 -3.54 -17.57 4.95
CA ARG A 234 -3.06 -16.25 5.32
C ARG A 234 -4.11 -15.45 6.06
N THR A 235 -3.76 -15.02 7.28
CA THR A 235 -4.58 -14.09 8.05
C THR A 235 -3.70 -12.99 8.63
N ARG A 236 -4.03 -11.73 8.37
CA ARG A 236 -3.34 -10.57 8.93
C ARG A 236 -4.31 -9.75 9.77
N VAL A 237 -3.88 -9.39 10.96
CA VAL A 237 -4.63 -8.56 11.90
C VAL A 237 -3.85 -7.29 12.18
N TYR A 238 -4.49 -6.14 12.05
CA TYR A 238 -3.96 -4.84 12.40
C TYR A 238 -4.69 -4.24 13.58
N LEU A 239 -3.93 -3.59 14.45
CA LEU A 239 -4.42 -2.64 15.44
C LEU A 239 -3.93 -1.25 15.04
N GLU A 240 -4.84 -0.30 14.90
CA GLU A 240 -4.56 1.06 14.50
C GLU A 240 -5.02 2.02 15.60
N SER A 241 -4.18 2.97 15.98
CA SER A 241 -4.52 4.04 16.91
C SER A 241 -4.27 5.39 16.27
N ASP A 242 -5.26 6.27 16.36
CA ASP A 242 -5.19 7.67 15.96
C ASP A 242 -5.36 8.56 17.18
N TYR A 243 -4.41 9.43 17.46
CA TYR A 243 -4.47 10.35 18.58
C TYR A 243 -4.43 11.81 18.08
N LYS A 244 -5.50 12.54 18.37
CA LYS A 244 -5.61 13.98 18.09
C LYS A 244 -4.88 14.75 19.18
N VAL A 245 -3.69 15.26 18.90
CA VAL A 245 -2.94 16.13 19.81
C VAL A 245 -3.68 17.45 19.98
N ASN A 246 -4.15 18.02 18.84
CA ASN A 246 -5.04 19.18 18.75
C ASN A 246 -5.85 19.12 17.44
N GLU A 247 -6.54 20.19 17.07
CA GLU A 247 -7.38 20.23 15.85
C GLU A 247 -6.57 20.05 14.55
N ALA A 248 -5.32 20.51 14.55
CA ALA A 248 -4.46 20.46 13.37
C ALA A 248 -3.54 19.22 13.35
N LEU A 249 -3.05 18.77 14.50
CA LEU A 249 -2.04 17.71 14.60
C LEU A 249 -2.63 16.40 15.06
N ASN A 250 -2.46 15.37 14.24
CA ASN A 250 -2.77 13.98 14.54
C ASN A 250 -1.49 13.14 14.51
N VAL A 251 -1.34 12.20 15.44
CA VAL A 251 -0.31 11.17 15.45
C VAL A 251 -0.97 9.80 15.39
N TYR A 252 -0.36 8.85 14.72
CA TYR A 252 -0.92 7.51 14.57
C TYR A 252 0.14 6.43 14.71
N LEU A 253 -0.34 5.28 15.16
CA LEU A 253 0.43 4.05 15.26
C LEU A 253 -0.41 2.91 14.72
N LYS A 254 0.17 2.08 13.88
CA LYS A 254 -0.44 0.88 13.35
C LYS A 254 0.51 -0.29 13.52
N TYR A 255 -0.01 -1.40 14.04
CA TYR A 255 0.73 -2.63 14.21
C TYR A 255 0.00 -3.77 13.51
N GLY A 256 0.68 -4.48 12.63
CA GLY A 256 0.17 -5.62 11.88
C GLY A 256 0.89 -6.91 12.26
N TYR A 257 0.12 -7.96 12.48
CA TYR A 257 0.63 -9.31 12.69
C TYR A 257 -0.01 -10.27 11.70
N GLU A 258 0.81 -11.10 11.05
CA GLU A 258 0.35 -12.04 10.04
C GLU A 258 0.68 -13.47 10.42
N PHE A 259 -0.33 -14.31 10.34
CA PHE A 259 -0.22 -15.77 10.31
C PHE A 259 -0.28 -16.21 8.86
N ARG A 260 0.66 -17.05 8.42
CA ARG A 260 0.66 -17.54 7.06
C ARG A 260 1.18 -18.97 6.95
N GLU A 261 0.62 -19.67 6.00
CA GLU A 261 1.08 -20.95 5.48
C GLU A 261 1.42 -20.77 4.00
N LYS A 262 2.58 -21.26 3.59
CA LYS A 262 3.03 -21.21 2.21
C LYS A 262 3.25 -22.61 1.68
N GLU A 263 2.77 -22.87 0.47
CA GLU A 263 3.10 -24.04 -0.29
C GLU A 263 4.30 -23.76 -1.20
N TYR A 264 5.28 -24.66 -1.23
CA TYR A 264 6.35 -24.64 -2.21
C TYR A 264 5.96 -25.51 -3.40
N VAL A 265 5.47 -24.88 -4.46
CA VAL A 265 4.93 -25.58 -5.64
C VAL A 265 5.92 -26.56 -6.27
N ALA A 266 7.24 -26.27 -6.23
CA ALA A 266 8.27 -27.14 -6.80
C ALA A 266 8.45 -28.49 -6.12
N ASN A 267 8.02 -28.66 -4.88
CA ASN A 267 8.31 -29.82 -4.07
C ASN A 267 7.07 -30.46 -3.43
N GLY A 268 5.88 -29.86 -3.62
CA GLY A 268 4.65 -30.28 -2.93
C GLY A 268 4.80 -30.26 -1.40
N LYS A 269 5.70 -29.42 -0.88
CA LYS A 269 5.90 -29.25 0.55
C LYS A 269 5.24 -27.94 0.98
N SER A 270 4.32 -28.06 1.89
CA SER A 270 3.79 -26.96 2.68
C SER A 270 4.80 -26.59 3.77
N ASP A 271 5.14 -25.31 3.87
CA ASP A 271 5.93 -24.78 4.98
C ASP A 271 4.96 -24.42 6.09
N GLU A 272 4.85 -25.28 7.08
CA GLU A 272 3.91 -25.14 8.18
C GLU A 272 4.17 -23.87 8.98
N ASN A 273 3.10 -23.10 9.21
CA ASN A 273 2.90 -22.06 10.24
C ASN A 273 4.15 -21.29 10.66
N LYS A 274 4.68 -20.45 9.82
CA LYS A 274 5.63 -19.44 10.28
C LYS A 274 4.86 -18.22 10.74
N ASN A 275 4.92 -17.95 12.02
CA ASN A 275 4.52 -16.67 12.55
C ASN A 275 5.30 -15.59 11.81
N TYR A 276 4.58 -14.68 11.22
CA TYR A 276 5.17 -13.60 10.46
C TYR A 276 4.72 -12.28 11.08
N PHE A 277 5.67 -11.49 11.43
CA PHE A 277 5.41 -10.12 11.79
C PHE A 277 5.24 -9.29 10.52
N GLY A 278 4.13 -8.58 10.39
CA GLY A 278 3.88 -7.77 9.21
C GLY A 278 4.53 -6.40 9.27
N ASP A 279 3.87 -5.46 9.93
CA ASP A 279 4.17 -4.05 9.82
C ASP A 279 4.07 -3.30 11.15
N LEU A 280 4.99 -2.39 11.42
CA LEU A 280 4.84 -1.33 12.40
C LEU A 280 4.93 0.02 11.69
N ILE A 281 3.83 0.77 11.70
CA ILE A 281 3.77 2.09 11.07
C ILE A 281 3.52 3.13 12.16
N PHE A 282 4.27 4.20 12.19
CA PHE A 282 3.97 5.36 13.00
C PHE A 282 4.23 6.65 12.24
N GLY A 283 3.44 7.66 12.55
CA GLY A 283 3.57 8.91 11.86
C GLY A 283 2.74 10.03 12.47
N TRP A 284 2.79 11.14 11.81
CA TRP A 284 1.99 12.30 12.13
C TRP A 284 1.50 12.99 10.87
N ASN A 285 0.41 13.74 11.03
CA ASN A 285 -0.18 14.55 9.99
C ASN A 285 -0.66 15.88 10.56
N TYR A 286 -0.23 16.98 9.96
CA TYR A 286 -0.63 18.34 10.30
C TYR A 286 -1.55 18.86 9.20
N LYS A 287 -2.73 19.36 9.58
CA LYS A 287 -3.74 19.97 8.70
C LYS A 287 -3.66 21.49 8.78
N PHE A 288 -3.79 22.14 7.65
CA PHE A 288 -3.82 23.59 7.52
C PHE A 288 -5.25 24.11 7.45
#